data_4b7c7fdf5656a68e765255eb70d14a24
#
_entry.id   4b7c7fdf5656a68e765255eb70d14a24
#
_cell.length_a   1.000
_cell.length_b   1.000
_cell.length_c   1.000
_cell.angle_alpha   90.00
_cell.angle_beta   90.00
_cell.angle_gamma   90.00
#
_symmetry.space_group_name_H-M   'P 1'
#
loop_
_entity.id
_entity.type
_entity.pdbx_description
1 polymer ?
#
loop_
_entity_poly.entity_id
_entity_poly.type
_entity_poly.pdbx_seq_one_letter_code
_entity_poly.pdbx_strand_id
1 'polypeptide(L)'
;MKKLNEQKLDMMADFIRGFIEEHNGTSPKLREIMEHMEMSSSVAYRYLMKLKDRGVIEYSGKDTLSIQGQEQMRMDFCRVPILGGIPCGLPEEHTQLIEGYVALPGEWGGRDCYLLRAEGDSMTGAGIDDGDLVLIRRTGLARTGNIVVALVNGTDTTLKRYLRNTDGTPILRAENPKYSDIHPFHLDVQGVAVKVIKDVG
;
A
#
# COMPACT_ATOMS: atom_id res chain seq x y z
N MET A 1 -48.05 0.54 -3.46
CA MET A 1 -46.64 0.11 -3.68
C MET A 1 -46.56 -1.42 -3.58
N LYS A 2 -46.07 -2.14 -4.59
CA LYS A 2 -45.87 -3.61 -4.49
C LYS A 2 -44.87 -3.90 -3.35
N LYS A 3 -45.26 -4.76 -2.42
CA LYS A 3 -44.42 -5.23 -1.31
C LYS A 3 -43.18 -5.92 -1.90
N LEU A 4 -41.97 -5.56 -1.46
CA LEU A 4 -40.74 -6.22 -1.88
C LEU A 4 -40.72 -7.65 -1.33
N ASN A 5 -40.19 -8.57 -2.10
CA ASN A 5 -40.09 -9.98 -1.67
C ASN A 5 -38.90 -10.12 -0.69
N GLU A 6 -39.19 -10.56 0.52
CA GLU A 6 -38.20 -10.73 1.59
C GLU A 6 -37.10 -11.72 1.20
N GLN A 7 -37.45 -12.87 0.59
CA GLN A 7 -36.47 -13.85 0.14
C GLN A 7 -35.48 -13.27 -0.87
N LYS A 8 -35.95 -12.38 -1.76
CA LYS A 8 -35.04 -11.69 -2.72
C LYS A 8 -34.18 -10.63 -2.04
N LEU A 9 -34.61 -10.04 -0.92
CA LEU A 9 -33.79 -9.14 -0.12
C LEU A 9 -32.64 -9.93 0.54
N ASP A 10 -32.96 -11.08 1.13
CA ASP A 10 -31.96 -11.94 1.77
C ASP A 10 -30.95 -12.46 0.75
N MET A 11 -31.43 -12.98 -0.40
CA MET A 11 -30.56 -13.43 -1.49
C MET A 11 -29.62 -12.31 -2.01
N MET A 12 -30.11 -11.09 -2.14
CA MET A 12 -29.26 -9.95 -2.56
C MET A 12 -28.22 -9.61 -1.49
N ALA A 13 -28.58 -9.64 -0.21
CA ALA A 13 -27.65 -9.40 0.89
C ALA A 13 -26.55 -10.46 0.93
N ASP A 14 -26.92 -11.74 0.77
CA ASP A 14 -25.98 -12.87 0.75
C ASP A 14 -25.06 -12.83 -0.46
N PHE A 15 -25.58 -12.49 -1.65
CA PHE A 15 -24.75 -12.29 -2.84
C PHE A 15 -23.73 -11.16 -2.63
N ILE A 16 -24.16 -10.00 -2.11
CA ILE A 16 -23.25 -8.87 -1.86
C ILE A 16 -22.17 -9.28 -0.86
N ARG A 17 -22.53 -10.02 0.20
CA ARG A 17 -21.57 -10.49 1.21
C ARG A 17 -20.56 -11.46 0.62
N GLY A 18 -21.01 -12.50 -0.09
CA GLY A 18 -20.15 -13.50 -0.73
C GLY A 18 -19.22 -12.87 -1.77
N PHE A 19 -19.75 -11.93 -2.59
CA PHE A 19 -18.93 -11.21 -3.57
C PHE A 19 -17.80 -10.42 -2.91
N ILE A 20 -18.09 -9.70 -1.81
CA ILE A 20 -17.09 -8.93 -1.06
C ILE A 20 -16.02 -9.86 -0.46
N GLU A 21 -16.42 -11.03 0.07
CA GLU A 21 -15.49 -12.03 0.61
C GLU A 21 -14.58 -12.61 -0.48
N GLU A 22 -15.13 -12.98 -1.62
CA GLU A 22 -14.39 -13.58 -2.76
C GLU A 22 -13.48 -12.57 -3.46
N HIS A 23 -13.84 -11.28 -3.47
CA HIS A 23 -13.11 -10.21 -4.19
C HIS A 23 -12.30 -9.29 -3.26
N ASN A 24 -11.81 -9.82 -2.13
CA ASN A 24 -10.92 -9.11 -1.21
C ASN A 24 -11.48 -7.74 -0.74
N GLY A 25 -12.75 -7.69 -0.40
CA GLY A 25 -13.39 -6.48 0.10
C GLY A 25 -13.94 -5.54 -0.98
N THR A 26 -13.79 -5.90 -2.26
CA THR A 26 -14.38 -5.12 -3.36
C THR A 26 -15.87 -5.41 -3.47
N SER A 27 -16.71 -4.38 -3.42
CA SER A 27 -18.16 -4.52 -3.57
C SER A 27 -18.58 -4.72 -5.03
N PRO A 28 -19.67 -5.49 -5.27
CA PRO A 28 -20.20 -5.64 -6.61
C PRO A 28 -20.76 -4.31 -7.13
N LYS A 29 -20.61 -4.06 -8.42
CA LYS A 29 -21.27 -2.95 -9.10
C LYS A 29 -22.75 -3.27 -9.32
N LEU A 30 -23.56 -2.26 -9.49
CA LEU A 30 -25.01 -2.41 -9.73
C LEU A 30 -25.28 -3.38 -10.90
N ARG A 31 -24.44 -3.37 -11.93
CA ARG A 31 -24.57 -4.26 -13.09
C ARG A 31 -24.42 -5.73 -12.70
N GLU A 32 -23.43 -6.06 -11.88
CA GLU A 32 -23.19 -7.43 -11.41
C GLU A 32 -24.34 -7.95 -10.54
N ILE A 33 -24.91 -7.06 -9.70
CA ILE A 33 -26.12 -7.37 -8.92
C ILE A 33 -27.32 -7.62 -9.82
N MET A 34 -27.51 -6.78 -10.86
CA MET A 34 -28.60 -6.94 -11.82
C MET A 34 -28.51 -8.27 -12.56
N GLU A 35 -27.33 -8.63 -13.03
CA GLU A 35 -27.06 -9.88 -13.74
C GLU A 35 -27.30 -11.09 -12.83
N HIS A 36 -26.74 -11.09 -11.62
CA HIS A 36 -26.91 -12.20 -10.68
C HIS A 36 -28.37 -12.40 -10.20
N MET A 37 -29.05 -11.29 -9.94
CA MET A 37 -30.43 -11.31 -9.41
C MET A 37 -31.51 -11.37 -10.51
N GLU A 38 -31.11 -11.33 -11.78
CA GLU A 38 -32.02 -11.25 -12.94
C GLU A 38 -33.06 -10.12 -12.79
N MET A 39 -32.59 -8.92 -12.44
CA MET A 39 -33.45 -7.77 -12.16
C MET A 39 -33.10 -6.59 -13.07
N SER A 40 -34.12 -5.77 -13.36
CA SER A 40 -33.88 -4.46 -13.98
C SER A 40 -33.25 -3.49 -12.98
N SER A 41 -32.53 -2.48 -13.47
CA SER A 41 -31.82 -1.49 -12.65
C SER A 41 -32.73 -0.79 -11.63
N SER A 42 -33.94 -0.42 -12.02
CA SER A 42 -34.91 0.23 -11.13
C SER A 42 -35.42 -0.70 -10.02
N VAL A 43 -35.49 -2.00 -10.28
CA VAL A 43 -35.87 -3.01 -9.28
C VAL A 43 -34.69 -3.27 -8.33
N ALA A 44 -33.51 -3.51 -8.86
CA ALA A 44 -32.29 -3.72 -8.06
C ALA A 44 -32.04 -2.53 -7.12
N TYR A 45 -32.12 -1.31 -7.64
CA TYR A 45 -31.97 -0.09 -6.83
C TYR A 45 -32.96 -0.02 -5.66
N ARG A 46 -34.24 -0.40 -5.87
CA ARG A 46 -35.24 -0.40 -4.79
C ARG A 46 -34.91 -1.44 -3.71
N TYR A 47 -34.36 -2.59 -4.08
CA TYR A 47 -33.90 -3.61 -3.11
C TYR A 47 -32.68 -3.10 -2.35
N LEU A 48 -31.70 -2.48 -3.01
CA LEU A 48 -30.54 -1.87 -2.37
C LEU A 48 -30.94 -0.78 -1.36
N MET A 49 -31.84 0.12 -1.75
CA MET A 49 -32.36 1.14 -0.83
C MET A 49 -33.04 0.53 0.38
N LYS A 50 -33.76 -0.58 0.19
CA LYS A 50 -34.42 -1.27 1.31
C LYS A 50 -33.42 -1.97 2.24
N LEU A 51 -32.35 -2.54 1.72
CA LEU A 51 -31.26 -3.11 2.53
C LEU A 51 -30.52 -2.00 3.30
N LYS A 52 -30.29 -0.85 2.66
CA LYS A 52 -29.74 0.34 3.33
C LYS A 52 -30.66 0.83 4.47
N ASP A 53 -31.96 0.99 4.22
CA ASP A 53 -32.92 1.42 5.25
C ASP A 53 -32.99 0.45 6.45
N ARG A 54 -32.66 -0.83 6.23
CA ARG A 54 -32.58 -1.86 7.29
C ARG A 54 -31.21 -1.87 7.97
N GLY A 55 -30.27 -1.07 7.52
CA GLY A 55 -28.92 -1.08 8.06
C GLY A 55 -28.13 -2.35 7.74
N VAL A 56 -28.48 -3.07 6.67
CA VAL A 56 -27.75 -4.27 6.23
C VAL A 56 -26.55 -3.89 5.38
N ILE A 57 -26.68 -2.83 4.58
CA ILE A 57 -25.65 -2.27 3.73
C ILE A 57 -25.56 -0.76 3.88
N GLU A 58 -24.39 -0.21 3.62
CA GLU A 58 -24.22 1.22 3.30
C GLU A 58 -24.11 1.40 1.79
N TYR A 59 -24.83 2.37 1.25
CA TYR A 59 -24.82 2.69 -0.16
C TYR A 59 -24.80 4.19 -0.37
N SER A 60 -23.72 4.70 -0.98
CA SER A 60 -23.51 6.15 -1.19
C SER A 60 -23.85 6.65 -2.59
N GLY A 61 -24.40 5.81 -3.45
CA GLY A 61 -24.91 6.20 -4.78
C GLY A 61 -23.87 6.33 -5.89
N LYS A 62 -22.60 6.07 -5.62
CA LYS A 62 -21.49 6.05 -6.59
C LYS A 62 -20.74 4.72 -6.53
N ASP A 63 -21.39 3.64 -6.89
CA ASP A 63 -20.81 2.29 -6.96
C ASP A 63 -20.08 1.82 -5.67
N THR A 64 -20.35 2.46 -4.52
CA THR A 64 -19.76 2.09 -3.25
C THR A 64 -20.83 1.44 -2.36
N LEU A 65 -20.77 0.12 -2.28
CA LEU A 65 -21.57 -0.70 -1.37
C LEU A 65 -20.68 -1.21 -0.25
N SER A 66 -21.14 -1.16 1.00
CA SER A 66 -20.50 -1.80 2.13
C SER A 66 -21.55 -2.47 3.02
N ILE A 67 -21.18 -3.52 3.77
CA ILE A 67 -22.07 -4.16 4.71
C ILE A 67 -21.93 -3.48 6.06
N GLN A 68 -23.04 -3.07 6.68
CA GLN A 68 -23.02 -2.45 8.00
C GLN A 68 -22.47 -3.45 9.04
N GLY A 69 -21.46 -3.02 9.81
CA GLY A 69 -20.74 -3.85 10.77
C GLY A 69 -19.40 -4.40 10.29
N GLN A 70 -19.07 -4.32 9.00
CA GLN A 70 -17.74 -4.65 8.50
C GLN A 70 -16.79 -3.44 8.44
N GLU A 71 -17.25 -2.24 8.76
CA GLU A 71 -16.38 -1.04 8.81
C GLU A 71 -15.24 -1.17 9.83
N GLN A 72 -15.37 -2.03 10.85
CA GLN A 72 -14.30 -2.29 11.81
C GLN A 72 -13.25 -3.29 11.30
N MET A 73 -13.41 -3.89 10.13
CA MET A 73 -12.46 -4.84 9.54
C MET A 73 -12.08 -4.56 8.08
N ARG A 74 -12.36 -3.38 7.55
CA ARG A 74 -11.69 -2.92 6.33
C ARG A 74 -10.27 -2.48 6.68
N MET A 75 -9.41 -3.41 7.00
CA MET A 75 -8.02 -3.20 6.69
C MET A 75 -7.94 -3.21 5.16
N ASP A 76 -7.95 -2.03 4.55
CA ASP A 76 -7.55 -1.90 3.16
C ASP A 76 -6.11 -2.41 3.08
N PHE A 77 -5.95 -3.64 2.60
CA PHE A 77 -4.63 -4.19 2.35
C PHE A 77 -4.17 -3.73 0.97
N CYS A 78 -2.97 -3.20 0.90
CA CYS A 78 -2.29 -2.96 -0.36
C CYS A 78 -1.21 -4.03 -0.57
N ARG A 79 -1.09 -4.54 -1.80
CA ARG A 79 0.02 -5.42 -2.18
C ARG A 79 1.22 -4.56 -2.52
N VAL A 80 2.25 -4.64 -1.68
CA VAL A 80 3.49 -3.89 -1.83
C VAL A 80 4.56 -4.82 -2.39
N PRO A 81 5.21 -4.49 -3.53
CA PRO A 81 6.25 -5.31 -4.11
C PRO A 81 7.51 -5.29 -3.25
N ILE A 82 8.17 -6.45 -3.13
CA ILE A 82 9.53 -6.57 -2.60
C ILE A 82 10.47 -6.47 -3.79
N LEU A 83 11.41 -5.53 -3.73
CA LEU A 83 12.47 -5.38 -4.73
C LEU A 83 13.76 -6.01 -4.19
N GLY A 84 14.36 -6.93 -4.95
CA GLY A 84 15.59 -7.65 -4.61
C GLY A 84 16.88 -6.85 -4.81
N GLY A 85 16.76 -5.60 -5.16
CA GLY A 85 17.85 -4.65 -5.34
C GLY A 85 17.29 -3.29 -5.72
N ILE A 86 18.11 -2.26 -5.61
CA ILE A 86 17.70 -0.92 -6.03
C ILE A 86 18.23 -0.73 -7.45
N PRO A 87 17.33 -0.64 -8.47
CA PRO A 87 17.79 -0.46 -9.84
C PRO A 87 18.44 0.91 -10.03
N CYS A 88 19.63 0.89 -10.64
CA CYS A 88 20.32 2.08 -11.11
C CYS A 88 19.80 2.46 -12.51
N GLY A 89 18.49 2.73 -12.67
CA GLY A 89 17.92 2.99 -14.00
C GLY A 89 16.55 3.67 -14.00
N LEU A 90 16.01 3.89 -15.21
CA LEU A 90 14.71 4.54 -15.41
C LEU A 90 13.54 3.69 -14.86
N PRO A 91 12.39 4.32 -14.52
CA PRO A 91 11.25 3.65 -13.88
C PRO A 91 10.65 2.46 -14.65
N GLU A 92 10.93 2.33 -15.93
CA GLU A 92 10.38 1.29 -16.81
C GLU A 92 11.06 -0.08 -16.67
N GLU A 93 12.24 -0.16 -16.06
CA GLU A 93 13.02 -1.40 -15.87
C GLU A 93 12.69 -2.15 -14.58
N HIS A 94 11.82 -1.62 -13.72
CA HIS A 94 11.55 -2.14 -12.37
C HIS A 94 10.81 -3.49 -12.33
N THR A 95 10.24 -3.94 -13.44
CA THR A 95 9.41 -5.17 -13.47
C THR A 95 10.23 -6.45 -13.32
N GLN A 96 11.53 -6.41 -13.57
CA GLN A 96 12.40 -7.60 -13.54
C GLN A 96 13.02 -7.88 -12.16
N LEU A 97 12.84 -7.01 -11.17
CA LEU A 97 13.46 -7.11 -9.86
C LEU A 97 12.48 -7.40 -8.72
N ILE A 98 11.23 -7.73 -9.04
CA ILE A 98 10.23 -8.06 -8.02
C ILE A 98 10.44 -9.50 -7.54
N GLU A 99 10.85 -9.66 -6.28
CA GLU A 99 10.99 -10.96 -5.62
C GLU A 99 9.65 -11.53 -5.14
N GLY A 100 8.68 -10.66 -4.85
CA GLY A 100 7.39 -11.06 -4.31
C GLY A 100 6.54 -9.87 -3.91
N TYR A 101 5.48 -10.14 -3.15
CA TYR A 101 4.56 -9.13 -2.64
C TYR A 101 4.19 -9.42 -1.20
N VAL A 102 4.06 -8.38 -0.39
CA VAL A 102 3.51 -8.44 0.97
C VAL A 102 2.21 -7.66 1.01
N ALA A 103 1.18 -8.24 1.64
CA ALA A 103 -0.05 -7.54 1.95
C ALA A 103 0.16 -6.70 3.22
N LEU A 104 0.10 -5.39 3.10
CA LEU A 104 0.25 -4.45 4.21
C LEU A 104 -1.04 -3.65 4.40
N PRO A 105 -1.35 -3.19 5.63
CA PRO A 105 -2.43 -2.24 5.85
C PRO A 105 -2.32 -1.04 4.92
N GLY A 106 -3.43 -0.64 4.27
CA GLY A 106 -3.44 0.46 3.29
C GLY A 106 -2.93 1.79 3.86
N GLU A 107 -3.10 2.00 5.16
CA GLU A 107 -2.56 3.16 5.89
C GLU A 107 -1.01 3.19 5.95
N TRP A 108 -0.35 2.04 5.80
CA TRP A 108 1.12 1.95 5.84
C TRP A 108 1.73 2.21 4.48
N GLY A 109 1.06 1.80 3.41
CA GLY A 109 1.57 1.89 2.06
C GLY A 109 0.49 2.29 1.08
N GLY A 110 0.90 2.83 -0.06
CA GLY A 110 0.06 3.14 -1.19
C GLY A 110 0.69 2.62 -2.47
N ARG A 111 0.14 3.01 -3.62
CA ARG A 111 0.68 2.65 -4.94
C ARG A 111 2.13 3.10 -5.15
N ASP A 112 2.57 4.10 -4.37
CA ASP A 112 3.91 4.69 -4.47
C ASP A 112 4.89 4.11 -3.45
N CYS A 113 4.61 2.93 -2.88
CA CYS A 113 5.50 2.27 -1.93
C CYS A 113 6.05 0.95 -2.49
N TYR A 114 7.24 0.59 -2.02
CA TYR A 114 7.86 -0.70 -2.23
C TYR A 114 8.61 -1.14 -0.97
N LEU A 115 8.87 -2.41 -0.84
CA LEU A 115 9.73 -2.98 0.19
C LEU A 115 11.11 -3.23 -0.40
N LEU A 116 12.13 -2.87 0.37
CA LEU A 116 13.52 -3.13 0.07
C LEU A 116 14.08 -4.05 1.15
N ARG A 117 14.79 -5.09 0.76
CA ARG A 117 15.56 -5.90 1.70
C ARG A 117 16.85 -5.14 2.05
N ALA A 118 17.05 -4.91 3.34
CA ALA A 118 18.28 -4.30 3.83
C ALA A 118 19.43 -5.30 3.72
N GLU A 119 20.60 -4.82 3.30
CA GLU A 119 21.83 -5.60 3.20
C GLU A 119 22.92 -4.96 4.05
N GLY A 120 23.61 -5.81 4.83
CA GLY A 120 24.70 -5.42 5.69
C GLY A 120 24.29 -4.71 6.99
N ASP A 121 25.28 -4.20 7.73
CA ASP A 121 25.13 -3.69 9.09
C ASP A 121 25.20 -2.15 9.21
N SER A 122 25.21 -1.46 8.09
CA SER A 122 25.44 0.00 8.07
C SER A 122 24.34 0.84 8.73
N MET A 123 23.14 0.27 8.96
CA MET A 123 21.98 0.95 9.52
C MET A 123 21.49 0.37 10.85
N THR A 124 22.27 -0.47 11.49
CA THR A 124 21.91 -1.16 12.74
C THR A 124 21.60 -0.21 13.90
N GLY A 125 22.29 0.93 13.98
CA GLY A 125 22.01 1.97 14.98
C GLY A 125 20.65 2.66 14.79
N ALA A 126 20.04 2.54 13.62
CA ALA A 126 18.67 2.96 13.35
C ALA A 126 17.65 1.83 13.52
N GLY A 127 18.08 0.65 14.00
CA GLY A 127 17.25 -0.52 14.17
C GLY A 127 16.91 -1.23 12.85
N ILE A 128 17.72 -1.05 11.80
CA ILE A 128 17.60 -1.77 10.53
C ILE A 128 18.78 -2.74 10.43
N ASP A 129 18.47 -4.02 10.52
CA ASP A 129 19.44 -5.10 10.48
C ASP A 129 19.46 -5.78 9.10
N ASP A 130 20.49 -6.58 8.86
CA ASP A 130 20.63 -7.37 7.63
C ASP A 130 19.42 -8.30 7.44
N GLY A 131 18.83 -8.26 6.25
CA GLY A 131 17.64 -9.06 5.89
C GLY A 131 16.29 -8.41 6.22
N ASP A 132 16.26 -7.33 7.00
CA ASP A 132 15.00 -6.60 7.29
C ASP A 132 14.33 -6.07 6.02
N LEU A 133 12.98 -6.06 6.01
CA LEU A 133 12.22 -5.41 4.95
C LEU A 133 11.92 -3.96 5.33
N VAL A 134 12.43 -3.03 4.56
CA VAL A 134 12.20 -1.59 4.77
C VAL A 134 11.14 -1.10 3.80
N LEU A 135 10.04 -0.57 4.32
CA LEU A 135 9.00 0.06 3.51
C LEU A 135 9.46 1.45 3.08
N ILE A 136 9.59 1.63 1.78
CA ILE A 136 10.06 2.86 1.15
C ILE A 136 8.89 3.54 0.43
N ARG A 137 8.69 4.82 0.69
CA ARG A 137 7.80 5.68 -0.11
C ARG A 137 8.61 6.34 -1.22
N ARG A 138 8.22 6.15 -2.48
CA ARG A 138 8.85 6.78 -3.63
C ARG A 138 8.68 8.30 -3.56
N THR A 139 9.77 9.01 -3.53
CA THR A 139 9.79 10.48 -3.55
C THR A 139 11.22 10.95 -3.81
N GLY A 140 11.37 11.98 -4.62
CA GLY A 140 12.65 12.70 -4.78
C GLY A 140 12.93 13.74 -3.67
N LEU A 141 12.00 13.90 -2.71
CA LEU A 141 12.10 14.91 -1.66
C LEU A 141 12.44 14.27 -0.32
N ALA A 142 13.55 14.67 0.27
CA ALA A 142 13.96 14.25 1.61
C ALA A 142 14.21 15.47 2.52
N ARG A 143 13.91 15.29 3.80
CA ARG A 143 14.24 16.24 4.87
C ARG A 143 15.45 15.72 5.65
N THR A 144 16.26 16.61 6.18
CA THR A 144 17.32 16.25 7.13
C THR A 144 16.77 15.37 8.25
N GLY A 145 17.44 14.25 8.49
CA GLY A 145 17.04 13.22 9.43
C GLY A 145 16.25 12.05 8.83
N ASN A 146 15.75 12.15 7.60
CA ASN A 146 15.12 11.01 6.95
C ASN A 146 16.14 9.91 6.65
N ILE A 147 15.72 8.66 6.74
CA ILE A 147 16.45 7.53 6.15
C ILE A 147 15.96 7.42 4.71
N VAL A 148 16.89 7.46 3.77
CA VAL A 148 16.60 7.52 2.33
C VAL A 148 17.26 6.38 1.57
N VAL A 149 16.59 5.98 0.51
CA VAL A 149 17.18 5.24 -0.59
C VAL A 149 17.67 6.29 -1.59
N ALA A 150 18.96 6.27 -1.89
CA ALA A 150 19.56 7.25 -2.75
C ALA A 150 20.56 6.64 -3.72
N LEU A 151 20.55 7.12 -4.96
CA LEU A 151 21.57 6.86 -5.96
C LEU A 151 22.69 7.89 -5.80
N VAL A 152 23.88 7.40 -5.53
CA VAL A 152 25.09 8.21 -5.27
C VAL A 152 25.92 8.24 -6.53
N ASN A 153 26.23 9.45 -7.01
CA ASN A 153 27.10 9.70 -8.16
C ASN A 153 26.70 8.93 -9.44
N GLY A 154 25.44 8.53 -9.53
CA GLY A 154 24.88 7.82 -10.69
C GLY A 154 25.19 6.32 -10.76
N THR A 155 25.88 5.74 -9.77
CA THR A 155 26.34 4.34 -9.81
C THR A 155 25.88 3.49 -8.63
N ASP A 156 25.94 4.03 -7.42
CA ASP A 156 25.76 3.26 -6.20
C ASP A 156 24.46 3.62 -5.50
N THR A 157 23.59 2.64 -5.30
CA THR A 157 22.38 2.85 -4.53
C THR A 157 22.59 2.41 -3.08
N THR A 158 22.12 3.23 -2.13
CA THR A 158 22.36 2.98 -0.71
C THR A 158 21.18 3.42 0.15
N LEU A 159 21.05 2.81 1.32
CA LEU A 159 20.11 3.21 2.37
C LEU A 159 20.92 3.89 3.49
N LYS A 160 20.70 5.20 3.71
CA LYS A 160 21.45 5.99 4.69
C LYS A 160 20.57 7.09 5.30
N ARG A 161 21.03 7.67 6.41
CA ARG A 161 20.42 8.88 6.94
C ARG A 161 20.85 10.08 6.13
N TYR A 162 19.89 10.80 5.61
CA TYR A 162 20.10 12.04 4.86
C TYR A 162 20.28 13.20 5.83
N LEU A 163 21.39 13.90 5.69
CA LEU A 163 21.71 15.12 6.41
C LEU A 163 22.10 16.22 5.43
N ARG A 164 22.16 17.46 5.93
CA ARG A 164 22.73 18.61 5.20
C ARG A 164 23.75 19.32 6.06
N ASN A 165 24.83 19.70 5.45
CA ASN A 165 25.79 20.62 6.03
C ASN A 165 25.21 22.03 6.18
N THR A 166 25.94 22.89 6.85
CA THR A 166 25.60 24.33 7.03
C THR A 166 25.56 25.08 5.71
N ASP A 167 26.35 24.65 4.72
CA ASP A 167 26.37 25.18 3.34
C ASP A 167 25.29 24.60 2.43
N GLY A 168 24.46 23.67 2.96
CA GLY A 168 23.38 23.02 2.23
C GLY A 168 23.78 21.76 1.47
N THR A 169 25.06 21.39 1.45
CA THR A 169 25.52 20.16 0.78
C THR A 169 24.99 18.90 1.44
N PRO A 170 24.61 17.85 0.67
CA PRO A 170 24.07 16.62 1.21
C PRO A 170 25.17 15.77 1.86
N ILE A 171 24.79 15.09 2.94
CA ILE A 171 25.59 14.05 3.59
C ILE A 171 24.69 12.81 3.75
N LEU A 172 25.24 11.66 3.46
CA LEU A 172 24.61 10.37 3.75
C LEU A 172 25.39 9.68 4.87
N ARG A 173 24.76 9.56 6.03
CA ARG A 173 25.36 8.96 7.24
C ARG A 173 24.88 7.54 7.43
N ALA A 174 25.81 6.63 7.68
CA ALA A 174 25.50 5.33 8.22
C ALA A 174 25.09 5.44 9.70
N GLU A 175 24.18 4.63 10.14
CA GLU A 175 23.82 4.49 11.56
C GLU A 175 24.64 3.36 12.22
N ASN A 176 25.92 3.31 11.86
CA ASN A 176 26.91 2.40 12.43
C ASN A 176 28.28 3.11 12.37
N PRO A 177 28.96 3.31 13.52
CA PRO A 177 30.22 4.06 13.57
C PRO A 177 31.39 3.41 12.84
N LYS A 178 31.24 2.17 12.39
CA LYS A 178 32.25 1.52 11.53
C LYS A 178 32.37 2.15 10.14
N TYR A 179 31.35 2.90 9.72
CA TYR A 179 31.25 3.49 8.38
C TYR A 179 31.41 5.01 8.42
N SER A 180 32.16 5.54 7.48
CA SER A 180 32.29 6.99 7.31
C SER A 180 31.09 7.59 6.60
N ASP A 181 30.84 8.88 6.82
CA ASP A 181 29.86 9.65 6.07
C ASP A 181 30.20 9.70 4.59
N ILE A 182 29.20 9.62 3.72
CA ILE A 182 29.35 9.76 2.27
C ILE A 182 29.00 11.21 1.92
N HIS A 183 29.89 11.87 1.19
CA HIS A 183 29.74 13.22 0.66
C HIS A 183 29.58 13.15 -0.87
N PRO A 184 28.34 12.97 -1.38
CA PRO A 184 28.13 12.81 -2.81
C PRO A 184 28.28 14.15 -3.54
N PHE A 185 28.89 14.13 -4.73
CA PHE A 185 28.86 15.28 -5.63
C PHE A 185 27.57 15.32 -6.46
N HIS A 186 26.90 14.17 -6.64
CA HIS A 186 25.57 14.06 -7.18
C HIS A 186 24.74 13.09 -6.35
N LEU A 187 23.55 13.51 -5.94
CA LEU A 187 22.64 12.72 -5.13
C LEU A 187 21.25 12.73 -5.73
N ASP A 188 20.73 11.56 -6.01
CA ASP A 188 19.35 11.38 -6.46
C ASP A 188 18.57 10.54 -5.44
N VAL A 189 17.66 11.19 -4.73
CA VAL A 189 16.80 10.51 -3.73
C VAL A 189 15.69 9.76 -4.44
N GLN A 190 15.65 8.45 -4.27
CA GLN A 190 14.65 7.58 -4.89
C GLN A 190 13.47 7.28 -3.96
N GLY A 191 13.64 7.45 -2.66
CA GLY A 191 12.58 7.25 -1.69
C GLY A 191 13.01 7.48 -0.25
N VAL A 192 12.00 7.52 0.63
CA VAL A 192 12.15 7.71 2.08
C VAL A 192 11.61 6.48 2.80
N ALA A 193 12.40 5.93 3.73
CA ALA A 193 11.99 4.85 4.61
C ALA A 193 10.90 5.33 5.58
N VAL A 194 9.83 4.57 5.67
CA VAL A 194 8.66 4.89 6.51
C VAL A 194 8.42 3.87 7.62
N LYS A 195 8.79 2.59 7.39
CA LYS A 195 8.67 1.50 8.39
C LYS A 195 9.74 0.43 8.14
N VAL A 196 10.01 -0.34 9.19
CA VAL A 196 10.82 -1.56 9.12
C VAL A 196 9.96 -2.74 9.55
N ILE A 197 10.05 -3.84 8.82
CA ILE A 197 9.38 -5.11 9.12
C ILE A 197 10.50 -6.12 9.39
N LYS A 198 10.44 -6.74 10.57
CA LYS A 198 11.44 -7.69 11.04
C LYS A 198 10.84 -9.08 11.20
N ASP A 199 11.60 -10.09 10.82
CA ASP A 199 11.32 -11.45 11.24
C ASP A 199 11.89 -11.65 12.64
N VAL A 200 11.02 -11.98 13.58
CA VAL A 200 11.42 -12.39 14.93
C VAL A 200 11.49 -13.91 14.92
N GLY A 201 12.66 -14.47 14.55
CA GLY A 201 12.93 -15.87 14.32
C GLY A 201 12.47 -16.84 15.41
#